data_3ad21ed83484c90e5c4097d4a36cf3a3
#
_entry.id   3ad21ed83484c90e5c4097d4a36cf3a3
#
_cell.length_a   1.000
_cell.length_b   1.000
_cell.length_c   1.000
_cell.angle_alpha   90.00
_cell.angle_beta   90.00
_cell.angle_gamma   90.00
#
_symmetry.space_group_name_H-M   'P 1'
#
loop_
_entity.id
_entity.type
_entity.pdbx_description
1 polymer ?
#
loop_
_entity_poly.entity_id
_entity_poly.type
_entity_poly.pdbx_seq_one_letter_code
_entity_poly.pdbx_strand_id
1 'polypeptide(L)'
;DRRILVAGCGTSQAARYALRWPNARVTGIDFSPSSIEETAKLQRKHGISNLELRQMPIERAAELGKRFDHIVCTGVIHHLASPETGLRVLADLLVPDGALHLMVYAPYGRAGIYMLQEYCRRLGIGTSSGEIRELHASLRLLPPEHPIAPLLRSSRDFASEAGWADTLLNPQD
;
A
#
# COMPACT_ATOMS: atom_id res chain seq x y z
N ASP A 1 19.82 -13.99 -12.79
CA ASP A 1 19.25 -12.72 -12.33
C ASP A 1 17.88 -12.98 -11.72
N ARG A 2 17.69 -12.64 -10.44
CA ARG A 2 16.40 -12.77 -9.75
C ARG A 2 15.39 -11.75 -10.30
N ARG A 3 14.15 -12.19 -10.49
CA ARG A 3 13.03 -11.34 -10.89
C ARG A 3 12.13 -11.10 -9.68
N ILE A 4 11.91 -9.82 -9.37
CA ILE A 4 11.09 -9.39 -8.23
C ILE A 4 9.87 -8.62 -8.77
N LEU A 5 8.67 -9.00 -8.35
CA LEU A 5 7.45 -8.22 -8.57
C LEU A 5 7.09 -7.47 -7.28
N VAL A 6 6.83 -6.20 -7.37
CA VAL A 6 6.24 -5.39 -6.29
C VAL A 6 4.82 -5.02 -6.73
N ALA A 7 3.85 -5.75 -6.20
CA ALA A 7 2.43 -5.65 -6.55
C ALA A 7 1.72 -4.66 -5.60
N GLY A 8 1.15 -3.59 -6.17
CA GLY A 8 0.69 -2.43 -5.44
C GLY A 8 1.88 -1.65 -4.88
N CYS A 9 2.77 -1.21 -5.80
CA CYS A 9 4.09 -0.67 -5.40
C CYS A 9 4.03 0.72 -4.76
N GLY A 10 2.86 1.38 -4.77
CA GLY A 10 2.70 2.72 -4.24
C GLY A 10 3.69 3.71 -4.85
N THR A 11 4.05 4.73 -4.08
CA THR A 11 4.87 5.86 -4.54
C THR A 11 6.38 5.63 -4.42
N SER A 12 6.84 4.51 -3.81
CA SER A 12 8.29 4.35 -3.55
C SER A 12 8.78 2.90 -3.38
N GLN A 13 7.91 1.95 -3.11
CA GLN A 13 8.33 0.62 -2.68
C GLN A 13 9.15 -0.10 -3.76
N ALA A 14 8.72 -0.04 -5.04
CA ALA A 14 9.48 -0.67 -6.12
C ALA A 14 10.86 -0.04 -6.31
N ALA A 15 10.98 1.28 -6.20
CA ALA A 15 12.27 1.97 -6.28
C ALA A 15 13.20 1.54 -5.13
N ARG A 16 12.67 1.40 -3.92
CA ARG A 16 13.45 0.93 -2.75
C ARG A 16 13.95 -0.51 -2.93
N TYR A 17 13.11 -1.40 -3.50
CA TYR A 17 13.52 -2.77 -3.82
C TYR A 17 14.61 -2.80 -4.89
N ALA A 18 14.47 -2.00 -5.95
CA ALA A 18 15.46 -1.92 -7.02
C ALA A 18 16.82 -1.41 -6.54
N LEU A 19 16.84 -0.40 -5.68
CA LEU A 19 18.06 0.10 -5.05
C LEU A 19 18.71 -0.94 -4.12
N ARG A 20 17.89 -1.66 -3.35
CA ARG A 20 18.39 -2.67 -2.40
C ARG A 20 18.96 -3.91 -3.10
N TRP A 21 18.44 -4.25 -4.27
CA TRP A 21 18.80 -5.45 -5.04
C TRP A 21 19.27 -5.08 -6.45
N PRO A 22 20.44 -4.45 -6.61
CA PRO A 22 20.91 -3.91 -7.90
C PRO A 22 21.08 -4.98 -8.97
N ASN A 23 21.31 -6.24 -8.58
CA ASN A 23 21.46 -7.39 -9.50
C ASN A 23 20.12 -8.10 -9.80
N ALA A 24 19.00 -7.65 -9.24
CA ALA A 24 17.68 -8.19 -9.56
C ALA A 24 17.00 -7.34 -10.63
N ARG A 25 16.08 -7.94 -11.39
CA ARG A 25 15.14 -7.23 -12.25
C ARG A 25 13.86 -6.99 -11.48
N VAL A 26 13.55 -5.75 -11.16
CA VAL A 26 12.36 -5.38 -10.40
C VAL A 26 11.27 -4.89 -11.34
N THR A 27 10.07 -5.44 -11.20
CA THR A 27 8.86 -4.92 -11.86
C THR A 27 7.93 -4.39 -10.77
N GLY A 28 7.56 -3.13 -10.86
CA GLY A 28 6.55 -2.51 -10.00
C GLY A 28 5.23 -2.35 -10.75
N ILE A 29 4.13 -2.79 -10.16
CA ILE A 29 2.79 -2.54 -10.69
C ILE A 29 1.94 -1.81 -9.66
N ASP A 30 1.11 -0.89 -10.14
CA ASP A 30 0.10 -0.19 -9.34
C ASP A 30 -1.05 0.23 -10.25
N PHE A 31 -2.29 0.26 -9.74
CA PHE A 31 -3.42 0.73 -10.53
C PHE A 31 -3.46 2.26 -10.61
N SER A 32 -2.87 2.94 -9.62
CA SER A 32 -2.84 4.40 -9.52
C SER A 32 -1.78 5.00 -10.44
N PRO A 33 -2.17 5.85 -11.41
CA PRO A 33 -1.20 6.52 -12.27
C PRO A 33 -0.28 7.46 -11.49
N SER A 34 -0.78 8.11 -10.43
CA SER A 34 0.02 8.98 -9.57
C SER A 34 1.09 8.22 -8.80
N SER A 35 0.79 7.03 -8.30
CA SER A 35 1.76 6.16 -7.64
C SER A 35 2.90 5.75 -8.57
N ILE A 36 2.55 5.37 -9.81
CA ILE A 36 3.53 5.01 -10.84
C ILE A 36 4.40 6.22 -11.19
N GLU A 37 3.81 7.41 -11.36
CA GLU A 37 4.57 8.61 -11.69
C GLU A 37 5.54 9.02 -10.58
N GLU A 38 5.11 9.00 -9.31
CA GLU A 38 5.98 9.31 -8.17
C GLU A 38 7.15 8.31 -8.09
N THR A 39 6.89 7.03 -8.28
CA THR A 39 7.95 6.02 -8.33
C THR A 39 8.89 6.24 -9.52
N ALA A 40 8.37 6.65 -10.69
CA ALA A 40 9.18 6.98 -11.86
C ALA A 40 10.06 8.24 -11.63
N LYS A 41 9.58 9.23 -10.86
CA LYS A 41 10.42 10.36 -10.43
C LYS A 41 11.60 9.90 -9.58
N LEU A 42 11.35 8.97 -8.64
CA LEU A 42 12.44 8.38 -7.84
C LEU A 42 13.41 7.57 -8.70
N GLN A 43 12.90 6.80 -9.67
CA GLN A 43 13.71 6.04 -10.61
C GLN A 43 14.67 6.96 -11.37
N ARG A 44 14.18 8.07 -11.93
CA ARG A 44 15.00 9.07 -12.62
C ARG A 44 16.00 9.74 -11.69
N LYS A 45 15.53 10.20 -10.52
CA LYS A 45 16.36 10.90 -9.52
C LYS A 45 17.56 10.08 -9.05
N HIS A 46 17.39 8.78 -8.91
CA HIS A 46 18.41 7.88 -8.38
C HIS A 46 19.12 7.03 -9.45
N GLY A 47 18.82 7.24 -10.74
CA GLY A 47 19.44 6.50 -11.84
C GLY A 47 19.18 4.99 -11.78
N ILE A 48 17.97 4.57 -11.36
CA ILE A 48 17.64 3.15 -11.17
C ILE A 48 17.38 2.51 -12.53
N SER A 49 18.29 1.67 -13.00
CA SER A 49 18.24 1.02 -14.32
C SER A 49 17.56 -0.36 -14.32
N ASN A 50 17.42 -0.99 -13.17
CA ASN A 50 16.89 -2.35 -13.01
C ASN A 50 15.41 -2.38 -12.59
N LEU A 51 14.65 -1.28 -12.79
CA LEU A 51 13.25 -1.13 -12.45
C LEU A 51 12.41 -0.92 -13.71
N GLU A 52 11.39 -1.74 -13.88
CA GLU A 52 10.31 -1.57 -14.85
C GLU A 52 9.02 -1.22 -14.10
N LEU A 53 8.28 -0.21 -14.58
CA LEU A 53 7.02 0.21 -13.97
C LEU A 53 5.86 0.01 -14.96
N ARG A 54 4.74 -0.50 -14.47
CA ARG A 54 3.51 -0.70 -15.23
C ARG A 54 2.31 -0.22 -14.43
N GLN A 55 1.48 0.61 -15.05
CA GLN A 55 0.17 0.94 -14.50
C GLN A 55 -0.80 -0.18 -14.84
N MET A 56 -1.16 -0.99 -13.85
CA MET A 56 -2.14 -2.05 -14.00
C MET A 56 -2.64 -2.56 -12.64
N PRO A 57 -3.87 -3.05 -12.54
CA PRO A 57 -4.35 -3.72 -11.36
C PRO A 57 -3.72 -5.12 -11.21
N ILE A 58 -3.69 -5.62 -9.97
CA ILE A 58 -3.09 -6.93 -9.63
C ILE A 58 -3.78 -8.07 -10.39
N GLU A 59 -5.09 -8.00 -10.57
CA GLU A 59 -5.90 -9.01 -11.25
C GLU A 59 -5.46 -9.24 -12.70
N ARG A 60 -4.81 -8.26 -13.30
CA ARG A 60 -4.27 -8.32 -14.67
C ARG A 60 -2.76 -8.62 -14.72
N ALA A 61 -2.12 -8.89 -13.59
CA ALA A 61 -0.67 -9.08 -13.54
C ALA A 61 -0.17 -10.28 -14.40
N ALA A 62 -1.03 -11.23 -14.72
CA ALA A 62 -0.74 -12.30 -15.68
C ALA A 62 -0.33 -11.78 -17.09
N GLU A 63 -0.81 -10.59 -17.48
CA GLU A 63 -0.46 -9.95 -18.75
C GLU A 63 1.02 -9.53 -18.84
N LEU A 64 1.75 -9.52 -17.71
CA LEU A 64 3.20 -9.31 -17.71
C LEU A 64 3.94 -10.41 -18.49
N GLY A 65 3.35 -11.59 -18.67
CA GLY A 65 3.95 -12.72 -19.39
C GLY A 65 5.27 -13.20 -18.78
N LYS A 66 5.48 -12.99 -17.51
CA LYS A 66 6.71 -13.28 -16.76
C LYS A 66 6.40 -14.07 -15.51
N ARG A 67 7.37 -14.85 -15.02
CA ARG A 67 7.33 -15.45 -13.68
C ARG A 67 8.41 -14.80 -12.80
N PHE A 68 8.17 -14.83 -11.50
CA PHE A 68 8.99 -14.12 -10.52
C PHE A 68 9.52 -15.08 -9.45
N ASP A 69 10.76 -14.84 -9.03
CA ASP A 69 11.41 -15.55 -7.94
C ASP A 69 10.90 -15.03 -6.58
N HIS A 70 10.52 -13.75 -6.55
CA HIS A 70 10.00 -13.11 -5.36
C HIS A 70 8.88 -12.14 -5.73
N ILE A 71 7.75 -12.25 -5.03
CA ILE A 71 6.63 -11.31 -5.15
C ILE A 71 6.42 -10.64 -3.80
N VAL A 72 6.24 -9.33 -3.82
CA VAL A 72 5.95 -8.51 -2.64
C VAL A 72 4.61 -7.84 -2.84
N CYS A 73 3.68 -8.06 -1.90
CA CYS A 73 2.35 -7.43 -1.87
C CYS A 73 2.03 -7.06 -0.42
N THR A 74 2.25 -5.81 -0.06
CA THR A 74 2.12 -5.36 1.34
C THR A 74 1.14 -4.21 1.47
N GLY A 75 0.07 -4.42 2.25
CA GLY A 75 -0.94 -3.41 2.50
C GLY A 75 -1.85 -3.13 1.30
N VAL A 76 -2.08 -4.11 0.41
CA VAL A 76 -2.79 -3.89 -0.86
C VAL A 76 -3.90 -4.88 -1.10
N ILE A 77 -3.65 -6.18 -0.96
CA ILE A 77 -4.55 -7.23 -1.46
C ILE A 77 -5.93 -7.20 -0.78
N HIS A 78 -6.01 -6.74 0.45
CA HIS A 78 -7.27 -6.61 1.20
C HIS A 78 -8.17 -5.46 0.69
N HIS A 79 -7.65 -4.56 -0.14
CA HIS A 79 -8.43 -3.52 -0.82
C HIS A 79 -9.04 -3.99 -2.15
N LEU A 80 -8.70 -5.18 -2.62
CA LEU A 80 -9.27 -5.72 -3.85
C LEU A 80 -10.73 -6.17 -3.62
N ALA A 81 -11.55 -6.05 -4.65
CA ALA A 81 -12.93 -6.57 -4.62
C ALA A 81 -12.98 -8.09 -4.33
N SER A 82 -11.96 -8.84 -4.74
CA SER A 82 -11.74 -10.25 -4.41
C SER A 82 -10.27 -10.48 -4.06
N PRO A 83 -9.90 -10.41 -2.77
CA PRO A 83 -8.54 -10.69 -2.31
C PRO A 83 -8.02 -12.07 -2.74
N GLU A 84 -8.90 -13.08 -2.75
CA GLU A 84 -8.56 -14.44 -3.14
C GLU A 84 -8.17 -14.53 -4.62
N THR A 85 -8.86 -13.79 -5.48
CA THR A 85 -8.51 -13.71 -6.91
C THR A 85 -7.15 -13.09 -7.10
N GLY A 86 -6.90 -11.96 -6.43
CA GLY A 86 -5.58 -11.31 -6.46
C GLY A 86 -4.47 -12.24 -5.97
N LEU A 87 -4.72 -12.95 -4.87
CA LEU A 87 -3.75 -13.90 -4.31
C LEU A 87 -3.44 -15.05 -5.29
N ARG A 88 -4.45 -15.63 -5.96
CA ARG A 88 -4.26 -16.67 -6.98
C ARG A 88 -3.41 -16.17 -8.14
N VAL A 89 -3.75 -14.99 -8.67
CA VAL A 89 -2.97 -14.38 -9.77
C VAL A 89 -1.50 -14.22 -9.38
N LEU A 90 -1.21 -13.72 -8.17
CA LEU A 90 0.16 -13.58 -7.69
C LEU A 90 0.85 -14.93 -7.50
N ALA A 91 0.15 -15.93 -6.96
CA ALA A 91 0.69 -17.28 -6.76
C ALA A 91 1.05 -17.94 -8.10
N ASP A 92 0.20 -17.79 -9.13
CA ASP A 92 0.43 -18.34 -10.46
C ASP A 92 1.63 -17.70 -11.19
N LEU A 93 2.04 -16.51 -10.75
CA LEU A 93 3.20 -15.81 -11.28
C LEU A 93 4.52 -16.22 -10.61
N LEU A 94 4.48 -16.99 -9.52
CA LEU A 94 5.71 -17.50 -8.90
C LEU A 94 6.35 -18.62 -9.73
N VAL A 95 7.68 -18.65 -9.70
CA VAL A 95 8.41 -19.87 -10.07
C VAL A 95 8.21 -20.95 -9.01
N PRO A 96 8.46 -22.26 -9.30
CA PRO A 96 8.21 -23.35 -8.33
C PRO A 96 8.82 -23.12 -6.94
N ASP A 97 10.03 -22.57 -6.87
CA ASP A 97 10.74 -22.26 -5.61
C ASP A 97 10.68 -20.78 -5.23
N GLY A 98 9.70 -20.06 -5.79
CA GLY A 98 9.51 -18.63 -5.53
C GLY A 98 8.86 -18.35 -4.18
N ALA A 99 9.05 -17.13 -3.68
CA ALA A 99 8.49 -16.69 -2.41
C ALA A 99 7.53 -15.50 -2.59
N LEU A 100 6.39 -15.56 -1.90
CA LEU A 100 5.46 -14.43 -1.77
C LEU A 100 5.60 -13.81 -0.37
N HIS A 101 5.98 -12.53 -0.34
CA HIS A 101 5.90 -11.71 0.85
C HIS A 101 4.55 -10.98 0.84
N LEU A 102 3.64 -11.43 1.69
CA LEU A 102 2.30 -10.87 1.82
C LEU A 102 2.15 -10.20 3.19
N MET A 103 1.57 -8.99 3.22
CA MET A 103 1.07 -8.36 4.44
C MET A 103 -0.36 -7.90 4.21
N VAL A 104 -1.23 -8.29 5.13
CA VAL A 104 -2.63 -7.87 5.20
C VAL A 104 -2.94 -7.35 6.59
N TYR A 105 -3.99 -6.57 6.70
CA TYR A 105 -4.44 -6.07 7.99
C TYR A 105 -5.15 -7.17 8.80
N ALA A 106 -4.89 -7.21 10.10
CA ALA A 106 -5.53 -8.12 11.03
C ALA A 106 -6.77 -7.44 11.64
N PRO A 107 -7.98 -8.01 11.51
CA PRO A 107 -9.22 -7.37 11.99
C PRO A 107 -9.15 -6.96 13.46
N TYR A 108 -8.68 -7.83 14.32
CA TYR A 108 -8.58 -7.54 15.76
C TYR A 108 -7.49 -6.53 16.11
N GLY A 109 -6.37 -6.54 15.37
CA GLY A 109 -5.29 -5.57 15.56
C GLY A 109 -5.67 -4.15 15.10
N ARG A 110 -6.69 -4.02 14.26
CA ARG A 110 -7.18 -2.74 13.73
C ARG A 110 -8.53 -2.30 14.29
N ALA A 111 -9.03 -2.94 15.37
CA ALA A 111 -10.33 -2.59 15.94
C ALA A 111 -10.50 -1.08 16.21
N GLY A 112 -9.47 -0.40 16.73
CA GLY A 112 -9.49 1.04 16.92
C GLY A 112 -9.54 1.85 15.63
N ILE A 113 -8.92 1.35 14.56
CA ILE A 113 -9.01 1.97 13.23
C ILE A 113 -10.43 1.84 12.69
N TYR A 114 -11.04 0.67 12.74
CA TYR A 114 -12.42 0.45 12.28
C TYR A 114 -13.43 1.30 13.05
N MET A 115 -13.21 1.51 14.36
CA MET A 115 -14.04 2.43 15.15
C MET A 115 -13.90 3.88 14.64
N LEU A 116 -12.68 4.32 14.31
CA LEU A 116 -12.46 5.66 13.75
C LEU A 116 -13.00 5.80 12.33
N GLN A 117 -12.89 4.79 11.50
CA GLN A 117 -13.50 4.76 10.17
C GLN A 117 -15.03 4.91 10.27
N GLU A 118 -15.67 4.16 11.15
CA GLU A 118 -17.11 4.28 11.41
C GLU A 118 -17.49 5.67 11.94
N TYR A 119 -16.68 6.24 12.81
CA TYR A 119 -16.86 7.62 13.29
C TYR A 119 -16.79 8.62 12.13
N CYS A 120 -15.76 8.54 11.27
CA CYS A 120 -15.61 9.40 10.11
C CYS A 120 -16.79 9.25 9.14
N ARG A 121 -17.21 8.01 8.87
CA ARG A 121 -18.34 7.70 8.00
C ARG A 121 -19.65 8.29 8.51
N ARG A 122 -19.93 8.18 9.82
CA ARG A 122 -21.14 8.75 10.43
C ARG A 122 -21.19 10.26 10.38
N LEU A 123 -20.04 10.91 10.48
CA LEU A 123 -19.92 12.37 10.38
C LEU A 123 -19.84 12.89 8.95
N GLY A 124 -19.76 11.99 7.95
CA GLY A 124 -19.64 12.37 6.54
C GLY A 124 -18.31 13.09 6.22
N ILE A 125 -17.23 12.74 6.95
CA ILE A 125 -15.92 13.34 6.73
C ILE A 125 -15.37 12.86 5.40
N GLY A 126 -15.04 13.79 4.51
CA GLY A 126 -14.48 13.53 3.19
C GLY A 126 -12.94 13.55 3.18
N THR A 127 -12.38 13.42 1.97
CA THR A 127 -10.94 13.30 1.74
C THR A 127 -10.24 14.63 1.40
N SER A 128 -10.94 15.77 1.55
CA SER A 128 -10.30 17.07 1.33
C SER A 128 -9.26 17.37 2.41
N SER A 129 -8.17 18.05 2.04
CA SER A 129 -7.13 18.43 3.01
C SER A 129 -7.65 19.28 4.18
N GLY A 130 -8.75 20.02 3.98
CA GLY A 130 -9.42 20.78 5.04
C GLY A 130 -10.04 19.84 6.09
N GLU A 131 -10.88 18.91 5.64
CA GLU A 131 -11.56 17.94 6.50
C GLU A 131 -10.55 17.03 7.24
N ILE A 132 -9.50 16.59 6.57
CA ILE A 132 -8.42 15.79 7.18
C ILE A 132 -7.73 16.57 8.30
N ARG A 133 -7.43 17.86 8.10
CA ARG A 133 -6.81 18.70 9.14
C ARG A 133 -7.74 18.94 10.32
N GLU A 134 -9.03 19.15 10.08
CA GLU A 134 -10.04 19.31 11.14
C GLU A 134 -10.20 18.02 11.95
N LEU A 135 -10.28 16.86 11.27
CA LEU A 135 -10.30 15.55 11.91
C LEU A 135 -9.06 15.34 12.79
N HIS A 136 -7.88 15.61 12.23
CA HIS A 136 -6.62 15.50 12.97
C HIS A 136 -6.61 16.41 14.19
N ALA A 137 -7.03 17.68 14.05
CA ALA A 137 -7.09 18.63 15.17
C ALA A 137 -8.05 18.15 16.26
N SER A 138 -9.24 17.67 15.90
CA SER A 138 -10.23 17.17 16.85
C SER A 138 -9.75 15.93 17.61
N LEU A 139 -9.12 14.96 16.93
CA LEU A 139 -8.61 13.76 17.56
C LEU A 139 -7.39 14.02 18.46
N ARG A 140 -6.64 15.09 18.23
CA ARG A 140 -5.55 15.52 19.12
C ARG A 140 -6.04 16.11 20.44
N LEU A 141 -7.32 16.51 20.54
CA LEU A 141 -7.92 16.97 21.78
C LEU A 141 -8.30 15.83 22.73
N LEU A 142 -8.22 14.59 22.27
CA LEU A 142 -8.47 13.43 23.13
C LEU A 142 -7.47 13.39 24.29
N PRO A 143 -7.95 13.15 25.53
CA PRO A 143 -7.08 13.05 26.68
C PRO A 143 -6.08 11.90 26.51
N PRO A 144 -4.88 11.98 27.10
CA PRO A 144 -3.85 10.95 26.99
C PRO A 144 -4.31 9.54 27.39
N GLU A 145 -5.27 9.47 28.30
CA GLU A 145 -5.85 8.24 28.86
C GLU A 145 -6.91 7.61 27.94
N HIS A 146 -7.31 8.32 26.90
CA HIS A 146 -8.32 7.79 25.97
C HIS A 146 -7.79 6.52 25.27
N PRO A 147 -8.58 5.42 25.21
CA PRO A 147 -8.11 4.13 24.67
C PRO A 147 -7.51 4.19 23.26
N ILE A 148 -7.96 5.14 22.44
CA ILE A 148 -7.46 5.35 21.05
C ILE A 148 -6.18 6.20 21.00
N ALA A 149 -5.84 6.97 22.02
CA ALA A 149 -4.70 7.89 22.01
C ALA A 149 -3.35 7.19 21.73
N PRO A 150 -3.05 6.00 22.29
CA PRO A 150 -1.82 5.27 21.95
C PRO A 150 -1.73 4.92 20.46
N LEU A 151 -2.84 4.48 19.85
CA LEU A 151 -2.91 4.15 18.43
C LEU A 151 -2.55 5.36 17.55
N LEU A 152 -3.18 6.52 17.81
CA LEU A 152 -2.94 7.77 17.07
C LEU A 152 -1.49 8.26 17.19
N ARG A 153 -0.81 7.96 18.29
CA ARG A 153 0.57 8.40 18.55
C ARG A 153 1.62 7.45 17.99
N SER A 154 1.34 6.14 17.97
CA SER A 154 2.34 5.12 17.65
C SER A 154 2.28 4.63 16.20
N SER A 155 1.14 4.73 15.53
CA SER A 155 1.01 4.29 14.15
C SER A 155 1.65 5.30 13.19
N ARG A 156 2.46 4.78 12.26
CA ARG A 156 3.06 5.56 11.18
C ARG A 156 2.02 6.05 10.17
N ASP A 157 0.86 5.42 10.12
CA ASP A 157 -0.25 5.77 9.23
C ASP A 157 -0.76 7.20 9.53
N PHE A 158 -0.63 7.65 10.77
CA PHE A 158 -1.02 9.00 11.18
C PHE A 158 0.09 10.05 11.10
N ALA A 159 1.19 9.76 10.42
CA ALA A 159 2.30 10.70 10.26
C ALA A 159 2.11 11.72 9.11
N SER A 160 1.13 11.52 8.21
CA SER A 160 0.89 12.38 7.05
C SER A 160 -0.60 12.45 6.70
N GLU A 161 -1.03 13.54 6.03
CA GLU A 161 -2.41 13.68 5.54
C GLU A 161 -2.81 12.51 4.62
N ALA A 162 -1.90 12.05 3.77
CA ALA A 162 -2.15 10.89 2.90
C ALA A 162 -2.39 9.61 3.71
N GLY A 163 -1.62 9.40 4.78
CA GLY A 163 -1.81 8.26 5.68
C GLY A 163 -3.15 8.32 6.45
N TRP A 164 -3.58 9.51 6.86
CA TRP A 164 -4.91 9.71 7.45
C TRP A 164 -6.02 9.36 6.47
N ALA A 165 -5.92 9.85 5.22
CA ALA A 165 -6.90 9.57 4.19
C ALA A 165 -6.98 8.07 3.87
N ASP A 166 -5.83 7.44 3.68
CA ASP A 166 -5.75 6.01 3.36
C ASP A 166 -6.29 5.14 4.50
N THR A 167 -5.91 5.45 5.74
CA THR A 167 -6.26 4.62 6.91
C THR A 167 -7.69 4.79 7.37
N LEU A 168 -8.26 6.00 7.30
CA LEU A 168 -9.58 6.29 7.90
C LEU A 168 -10.68 6.57 6.89
N LEU A 169 -10.35 6.99 5.67
CA LEU A 169 -11.31 7.52 4.71
C LEU A 169 -11.34 6.70 3.41
N ASN A 170 -10.53 5.65 3.30
CA ASN A 170 -10.58 4.74 2.17
C ASN A 170 -11.87 3.88 2.25
N PRO A 171 -12.76 3.92 1.25
CA PRO A 171 -14.04 3.20 1.30
C PRO A 171 -13.90 1.68 1.16
N GLN A 172 -12.72 1.17 0.85
CA GLN A 172 -12.45 -0.27 0.63
C GLN A 172 -11.65 -0.94 1.76
N ASP A 173 -11.49 -0.26 2.89
CA ASP A 173 -10.86 -0.83 4.09
C ASP A 173 -11.85 -1.55 4.99
#